data_c7765c83eb7508c945dd6ced9d2b8dae
#
_entry.id   c7765c83eb7508c945dd6ced9d2b8dae
#
_cell.length_a   1.000
_cell.length_b   1.000
_cell.length_c   1.000
_cell.angle_alpha   90.00
_cell.angle_beta   90.00
_cell.angle_gamma   90.00
#
_symmetry.space_group_name_H-M   'P 1'
#
loop_
_entity.id
_entity.type
_entity.pdbx_description
1 polymer ?
#
loop_
_entity_poly.entity_id
_entity_poly.type
_entity_poly.pdbx_seq_one_letter_code
_entity_poly.pdbx_strand_id
1 'polypeptide(L)'
;MGIVIISERRWNTLKKRLAALIALLLAVLVLAEPLQARTAGEAPSSGETPGALRQTASVTILVDGEPVDFGNAGPVIEQDRTLAPAAPLFEKLNIRLEESPVETEDAGGQEPAADTTALVVGTKLGLVAVFQPDAPEAFINGETVELPVPARHRDGQLYIPVRLVAEAAGYNVGWDADSRTVTLVRRTGGKGFIWEVRSDTATVYLVGSIHMADERLYPLPPSFEEAFDAAEAIGFEVDLRNALSPEGLQLSMQAVQLTDGTTLRDHVSAETYQLLTERLAELGFPENALDSLKPWAAARFLANAAMADIGIVAAQGIEMVFLMGVEARQLPVFELESLAFQLELFDRFSPELQERQLLESLQADKGLEQLAAFLDAWVAGDDAMLAQRADASKEEDEEYYRLMLAERNHAMAEKIRAILDADESPVSVIVVGALHMLGEDGIVTLLEKDGYTVIRR
;
A
#
# COMPACT_ATOMS: atom_id res chain seq x y z
N MET A 1 -2.51 23.58 17.11
CA MET A 1 -2.16 22.15 17.24
C MET A 1 -3.44 21.45 17.69
N GLY A 2 -4.21 20.92 16.75
CA GLY A 2 -5.49 20.28 17.03
C GLY A 2 -5.25 18.78 17.29
N ILE A 3 -5.60 18.32 18.47
CA ILE A 3 -5.59 16.90 18.83
C ILE A 3 -6.74 16.24 18.07
N VAL A 4 -6.44 15.36 17.12
CA VAL A 4 -7.44 14.54 16.44
C VAL A 4 -7.80 13.38 17.35
N ILE A 5 -9.00 13.43 17.95
CA ILE A 5 -9.54 12.37 18.80
C ILE A 5 -10.12 11.27 17.89
N ILE A 6 -9.49 10.11 17.85
CA ILE A 6 -10.06 8.93 17.19
C ILE A 6 -10.97 8.23 18.19
N SER A 7 -12.29 8.31 18.02
CA SER A 7 -13.24 7.59 18.88
C SER A 7 -13.23 6.08 18.57
N GLU A 8 -13.60 5.24 19.55
CA GLU A 8 -13.73 3.78 19.39
C GLU A 8 -14.65 3.39 18.22
N ARG A 9 -15.67 4.19 17.98
CA ARG A 9 -16.55 4.09 16.81
C ARG A 9 -15.79 4.31 15.50
N ARG A 10 -14.88 5.30 15.46
CA ARG A 10 -13.99 5.56 14.32
C ARG A 10 -12.96 4.44 14.18
N TRP A 11 -12.42 3.93 15.29
CA TRP A 11 -11.51 2.81 15.33
C TRP A 11 -12.14 1.52 14.80
N ASN A 12 -13.31 1.15 15.30
CA ASN A 12 -14.07 0.00 14.79
C ASN A 12 -14.51 0.19 13.34
N THR A 13 -14.75 1.44 12.92
CA THR A 13 -15.03 1.79 11.52
C THR A 13 -13.76 1.66 10.67
N LEU A 14 -12.60 2.10 11.17
CA LEU A 14 -11.31 1.96 10.50
C LEU A 14 -10.92 0.48 10.36
N LYS A 15 -11.01 -0.32 11.45
CA LYS A 15 -10.83 -1.79 11.40
C LYS A 15 -11.77 -2.46 10.40
N LYS A 16 -13.06 -2.12 10.43
CA LYS A 16 -14.05 -2.69 9.51
C LYS A 16 -13.81 -2.24 8.06
N ARG A 17 -13.40 -0.99 7.83
CA ARG A 17 -13.07 -0.47 6.51
C ARG A 17 -11.78 -1.07 5.97
N LEU A 18 -10.71 -1.18 6.79
CA LEU A 18 -9.46 -1.83 6.40
C LEU A 18 -9.66 -3.34 6.16
N ALA A 19 -10.34 -4.04 7.06
CA ALA A 19 -10.68 -5.45 6.88
C ALA A 19 -11.63 -5.68 5.69
N ALA A 20 -12.59 -4.76 5.45
CA ALA A 20 -13.44 -4.79 4.28
C ALA A 20 -12.68 -4.45 2.99
N LEU A 21 -11.69 -3.53 3.04
CA LEU A 21 -10.79 -3.24 1.92
C LEU A 21 -9.97 -4.48 1.53
N ILE A 22 -9.40 -5.16 2.51
CA ILE A 22 -8.60 -6.39 2.29
C ILE A 22 -9.51 -7.54 1.83
N ALA A 23 -10.66 -7.74 2.47
CA ALA A 23 -11.62 -8.78 2.10
C ALA A 23 -12.26 -8.53 0.72
N LEU A 24 -12.39 -7.26 0.32
CA LEU A 24 -13.03 -6.87 -0.94
C LEU A 24 -12.07 -6.93 -2.12
N LEU A 25 -10.79 -6.61 -1.90
CA LEU A 25 -9.71 -6.91 -2.85
C LEU A 25 -9.62 -8.43 -3.11
N LEU A 26 -9.85 -9.25 -2.08
CA LEU A 26 -9.99 -10.71 -2.20
C LEU A 26 -11.31 -11.11 -2.87
N ALA A 27 -12.41 -10.41 -2.68
CA ALA A 27 -13.73 -10.77 -3.25
C ALA A 27 -13.86 -10.46 -4.75
N VAL A 28 -13.13 -9.49 -5.28
CA VAL A 28 -12.99 -9.29 -6.74
C VAL A 28 -12.06 -10.35 -7.35
N LEU A 29 -11.31 -11.09 -6.51
CA LEU A 29 -10.34 -12.13 -6.88
C LEU A 29 -10.80 -13.56 -6.59
N VAL A 30 -11.89 -13.81 -5.83
CA VAL A 30 -12.13 -15.16 -5.31
C VAL A 30 -13.58 -15.62 -5.47
N LEU A 31 -13.78 -16.49 -6.45
CA LEU A 31 -14.56 -17.70 -6.30
C LEU A 31 -13.55 -18.88 -6.20
N ALA A 32 -12.83 -19.00 -5.10
CA ALA A 32 -12.03 -20.19 -4.77
C ALA A 32 -12.09 -20.43 -3.26
N GLU A 33 -12.42 -21.66 -2.89
CA GLU A 33 -12.53 -22.09 -1.49
C GLU A 33 -11.18 -22.05 -0.73
N PRO A 34 -11.22 -21.93 0.62
CA PRO A 34 -10.01 -21.69 1.40
C PRO A 34 -9.15 -22.95 1.55
N LEU A 35 -7.88 -22.82 1.23
CA LEU A 35 -6.85 -23.81 1.58
C LEU A 35 -6.53 -23.69 3.07
N GLN A 36 -6.69 -24.82 3.79
CA GLN A 36 -6.44 -24.94 5.22
C GLN A 36 -4.98 -24.67 5.60
N ALA A 37 -4.78 -23.80 6.56
CA ALA A 37 -3.49 -23.52 7.18
C ALA A 37 -2.92 -24.77 7.91
N ARG A 38 -1.69 -25.13 7.62
CA ARG A 38 -0.92 -26.12 8.37
C ARG A 38 -0.41 -25.52 9.66
N THR A 39 -0.82 -26.12 10.78
CA THR A 39 -0.32 -25.85 12.12
C THR A 39 1.16 -26.25 12.26
N ALA A 40 2.00 -25.33 12.70
CA ALA A 40 3.37 -25.61 13.11
C ALA A 40 3.40 -26.07 14.59
N GLY A 41 4.28 -27.04 14.84
CA GLY A 41 4.32 -27.83 16.06
C GLY A 41 4.83 -27.12 17.31
N GLU A 42 4.43 -27.69 18.42
CA GLU A 42 4.77 -27.34 19.79
C GLU A 42 6.29 -27.43 20.08
N ALA A 43 6.80 -26.49 20.87
CA ALA A 43 8.09 -26.59 21.53
C ALA A 43 7.89 -26.64 23.08
N PRO A 44 8.74 -27.35 23.81
CA PRO A 44 8.45 -27.78 25.15
C PRO A 44 8.74 -26.70 26.22
N SER A 45 7.91 -26.73 27.27
CA SER A 45 8.03 -25.94 28.51
C SER A 45 9.16 -26.44 29.40
N SER A 46 10.01 -25.54 29.90
CA SER A 46 10.81 -25.75 31.10
C SER A 46 10.59 -24.57 32.02
N GLY A 47 10.03 -24.88 33.20
CA GLY A 47 9.80 -23.92 34.25
C GLY A 47 11.08 -23.66 35.04
N GLU A 48 11.30 -22.40 35.40
CA GLU A 48 12.19 -22.03 36.50
C GLU A 48 11.62 -20.86 37.33
N THR A 49 11.86 -20.92 38.61
CA THR A 49 11.38 -20.14 39.74
C THR A 49 12.02 -18.72 39.77
N PRO A 50 11.35 -17.68 40.28
CA PRO A 50 11.87 -16.31 40.23
C PRO A 50 12.98 -16.08 41.24
N GLY A 51 14.17 -15.75 40.75
CA GLY A 51 15.34 -15.34 41.54
C GLY A 51 15.55 -13.83 41.47
N ALA A 52 15.78 -13.29 42.65
CA ALA A 52 16.30 -11.98 43.05
C ALA A 52 16.67 -10.93 42.00
N LEU A 53 16.18 -9.71 42.25
CA LEU A 53 16.53 -8.44 41.61
C LEU A 53 18.07 -8.26 41.52
N ARG A 54 18.62 -8.52 40.33
CA ARG A 54 19.93 -8.00 39.91
C ARG A 54 19.72 -6.60 39.37
N GLN A 55 20.55 -5.65 39.82
CA GLN A 55 20.70 -4.34 39.14
C GLN A 55 20.93 -4.60 37.64
N THR A 56 19.96 -4.30 36.85
CA THR A 56 20.00 -4.57 35.41
C THR A 56 20.89 -3.51 34.75
N ALA A 57 22.04 -3.93 34.21
CA ALA A 57 22.82 -3.10 33.30
C ALA A 57 21.91 -2.56 32.18
N SER A 58 22.05 -1.29 31.86
CA SER A 58 21.20 -0.60 30.88
C SER A 58 21.27 -1.28 29.50
N VAL A 59 20.13 -1.39 28.83
CA VAL A 59 20.06 -1.80 27.41
C VAL A 59 20.27 -0.58 26.55
N THR A 60 21.09 -0.71 25.50
CA THR A 60 21.28 0.35 24.49
C THR A 60 20.51 -0.04 23.21
N ILE A 61 19.88 0.93 22.55
CA ILE A 61 19.29 0.75 21.23
C ILE A 61 20.02 1.68 20.24
N LEU A 62 20.54 1.10 19.17
CA LEU A 62 21.15 1.82 18.05
C LEU A 62 20.24 1.74 16.83
N VAL A 63 19.98 2.86 16.19
CA VAL A 63 19.29 2.95 14.89
C VAL A 63 20.31 3.45 13.88
N ASP A 64 20.63 2.59 12.90
CA ASP A 64 21.65 2.84 11.88
C ASP A 64 23.01 3.29 12.47
N GLY A 65 23.36 2.69 13.61
CA GLY A 65 24.60 2.96 14.34
C GLY A 65 24.51 4.12 15.34
N GLU A 66 23.46 4.91 15.34
CA GLU A 66 23.27 6.05 16.24
C GLU A 66 22.41 5.67 17.45
N PRO A 67 22.81 6.03 18.69
CA PRO A 67 22.05 5.70 19.88
C PRO A 67 20.73 6.46 19.95
N VAL A 68 19.71 5.80 20.51
CA VAL A 68 18.45 6.43 20.88
C VAL A 68 18.59 7.01 22.28
N ASP A 69 18.28 8.31 22.42
CA ASP A 69 18.26 8.97 23.73
C ASP A 69 16.88 8.78 24.39
N PHE A 70 16.86 7.98 25.45
CA PHE A 70 15.66 7.73 26.25
C PHE A 70 15.57 8.61 27.49
N GLY A 71 16.49 9.56 27.69
CA GLY A 71 16.55 10.36 28.89
C GLY A 71 16.71 9.51 30.15
N ASN A 72 15.78 9.67 31.12
CA ASN A 72 15.79 8.93 32.38
C ASN A 72 15.06 7.58 32.34
N ALA A 73 14.35 7.28 31.23
CA ALA A 73 13.47 6.10 31.09
C ALA A 73 14.00 5.16 30.00
N GLY A 74 15.06 4.42 30.30
CA GLY A 74 15.72 3.52 29.35
C GLY A 74 14.93 2.25 29.00
N PRO A 75 15.32 1.53 27.94
CA PRO A 75 14.75 0.25 27.58
C PRO A 75 14.91 -0.81 28.69
N VAL A 76 13.97 -1.75 28.76
CA VAL A 76 13.96 -2.85 29.73
C VAL A 76 13.85 -4.17 29.01
N ILE A 77 14.31 -5.25 29.67
CA ILE A 77 14.09 -6.63 29.24
C ILE A 77 13.04 -7.26 30.15
N GLU A 78 11.97 -7.75 29.55
CA GLU A 78 10.90 -8.49 30.24
C GLU A 78 10.61 -9.76 29.43
N GLN A 79 10.61 -10.92 30.07
CA GLN A 79 10.39 -12.24 29.44
C GLN A 79 11.22 -12.42 28.14
N ASP A 80 12.52 -12.08 28.20
CA ASP A 80 13.47 -12.14 27.09
C ASP A 80 13.09 -11.26 25.87
N ARG A 81 12.28 -10.25 26.07
CA ARG A 81 11.91 -9.24 25.07
C ARG A 81 12.35 -7.86 25.53
N THR A 82 12.88 -7.08 24.60
CA THR A 82 13.20 -5.68 24.85
C THR A 82 11.96 -4.82 24.61
N LEU A 83 11.56 -4.10 25.65
CA LEU A 83 10.58 -3.02 25.55
C LEU A 83 11.29 -1.69 25.72
N ALA A 84 10.82 -0.67 25.01
CA ALA A 84 11.34 0.69 25.10
C ALA A 84 10.19 1.71 25.16
N PRO A 85 10.43 2.89 25.74
CA PRO A 85 9.48 3.99 25.67
C PRO A 85 9.13 4.30 24.20
N ALA A 86 7.84 4.37 23.90
CA ALA A 86 7.32 4.54 22.54
C ALA A 86 7.78 5.86 21.92
N ALA A 87 7.65 6.99 22.63
CA ALA A 87 7.89 8.30 22.06
C ALA A 87 9.34 8.48 21.53
N PRO A 88 10.42 8.23 22.31
CA PRO A 88 11.80 8.37 21.80
C PRO A 88 12.13 7.36 20.69
N LEU A 89 11.58 6.13 20.78
CA LEU A 89 11.78 5.12 19.75
C LEU A 89 11.09 5.53 18.43
N PHE A 90 9.86 5.98 18.50
CA PHE A 90 9.10 6.43 17.33
C PHE A 90 9.76 7.64 16.67
N GLU A 91 10.16 8.63 17.46
CA GLU A 91 10.90 9.78 16.93
C GLU A 91 12.14 9.34 16.14
N LYS A 92 12.97 8.45 16.70
CA LYS A 92 14.19 7.97 16.04
C LYS A 92 13.92 7.11 14.80
N LEU A 93 12.77 6.44 14.72
CA LEU A 93 12.33 5.65 13.57
C LEU A 93 11.52 6.47 12.54
N ASN A 94 11.39 7.79 12.77
CA ASN A 94 10.54 8.68 11.99
C ASN A 94 9.08 8.19 11.94
N ILE A 95 8.55 7.77 13.09
CA ILE A 95 7.16 7.36 13.27
C ILE A 95 6.45 8.49 14.02
N ARG A 96 5.37 9.02 13.44
CA ARG A 96 4.53 10.02 14.11
C ARG A 96 3.74 9.36 15.22
N LEU A 97 3.80 9.92 16.43
CA LEU A 97 3.09 9.45 17.60
C LEU A 97 1.81 10.27 17.81
N GLU A 98 0.70 9.59 18.00
CA GLU A 98 -0.56 10.17 18.44
C GLU A 98 -1.10 9.37 19.64
N GLU A 99 -1.55 10.06 20.68
CA GLU A 99 -2.23 9.45 21.81
C GLU A 99 -3.72 9.77 21.72
N SER A 100 -4.57 8.74 21.83
CA SER A 100 -6.01 8.89 21.76
C SER A 100 -6.66 8.32 23.02
N PRO A 101 -7.48 9.09 23.73
CA PRO A 101 -8.24 8.56 24.86
C PRO A 101 -9.22 7.47 24.36
N VAL A 102 -9.35 6.38 25.12
CA VAL A 102 -10.39 5.40 24.90
C VAL A 102 -11.71 5.97 25.42
N GLU A 103 -12.64 6.32 24.53
CA GLU A 103 -14.01 6.65 24.94
C GLU A 103 -14.71 5.35 25.38
N THR A 104 -14.98 5.20 26.67
CA THR A 104 -15.84 4.13 27.17
C THR A 104 -17.31 4.56 26.94
N GLU A 105 -18.06 3.80 26.15
CA GLU A 105 -19.51 3.98 26.03
C GLU A 105 -20.17 3.67 27.39
N ASP A 106 -21.00 4.63 27.87
CA ASP A 106 -21.91 4.54 29.00
C ASP A 106 -21.34 4.22 30.40
N ALA A 107 -20.70 5.21 31.02
CA ALA A 107 -20.78 5.37 32.45
C ALA A 107 -21.57 6.66 32.73
N GLY A 108 -22.85 6.52 33.03
CA GLY A 108 -23.76 7.64 33.25
C GLY A 108 -23.20 8.74 34.16
N GLY A 109 -22.76 9.84 33.55
CA GLY A 109 -22.55 11.13 34.22
C GLY A 109 -21.44 11.27 35.23
N GLN A 110 -20.49 10.32 35.34
CA GLN A 110 -19.27 10.48 36.11
C GLN A 110 -18.10 10.82 35.21
N GLU A 111 -17.34 11.88 35.55
CA GLU A 111 -16.07 12.16 34.88
C GLU A 111 -15.19 10.90 34.87
N PRO A 112 -14.59 10.54 33.70
CA PRO A 112 -13.72 9.36 33.63
C PRO A 112 -12.58 9.53 34.64
N ALA A 113 -12.35 8.48 35.43
CA ALA A 113 -11.21 8.42 36.32
C ALA A 113 -9.91 8.64 35.51
N ALA A 114 -8.90 9.30 36.09
CA ALA A 114 -7.65 9.70 35.45
C ALA A 114 -6.77 8.53 34.93
N ASP A 115 -7.34 7.34 34.77
CA ASP A 115 -6.68 6.09 34.33
C ASP A 115 -7.38 5.51 33.08
N THR A 116 -7.92 6.38 32.23
CA THR A 116 -8.50 5.94 30.96
C THR A 116 -7.36 5.56 30.03
N THR A 117 -7.25 4.29 29.72
CA THR A 117 -6.19 3.68 28.91
C THR A 117 -6.14 4.31 27.51
N ALA A 118 -5.22 5.25 27.29
CA ALA A 118 -5.06 5.88 25.98
C ALA A 118 -4.49 4.86 24.98
N LEU A 119 -5.04 4.84 23.76
CA LEU A 119 -4.41 4.14 22.64
C LEU A 119 -3.21 4.95 22.16
N VAL A 120 -2.11 4.28 21.90
CA VAL A 120 -0.93 4.88 21.28
C VAL A 120 -0.87 4.43 19.83
N VAL A 121 -0.95 5.41 18.92
CA VAL A 121 -0.95 5.21 17.48
C VAL A 121 0.37 5.73 16.91
N GLY A 122 1.13 4.84 16.29
CA GLY A 122 2.32 5.19 15.52
C GLY A 122 2.01 5.15 14.03
N THR A 123 2.29 6.23 13.29
CA THR A 123 2.05 6.28 11.86
C THR A 123 3.28 6.74 11.09
N LYS A 124 3.55 6.07 10.00
CA LYS A 124 4.57 6.37 9.01
C LYS A 124 4.05 5.86 7.67
N LEU A 125 4.60 6.34 6.55
CA LEU A 125 4.25 5.74 5.25
C LEU A 125 4.54 4.22 5.25
N GLY A 126 3.51 3.41 5.01
CA GLY A 126 3.59 1.96 5.07
C GLY A 126 3.51 1.36 6.49
N LEU A 127 3.27 2.17 7.52
CA LEU A 127 3.09 1.69 8.89
C LEU A 127 1.94 2.40 9.60
N VAL A 128 1.01 1.61 10.11
CA VAL A 128 0.05 2.01 11.14
C VAL A 128 0.15 1.00 12.28
N ALA A 129 0.66 1.43 13.43
CA ALA A 129 0.83 0.60 14.61
C ALA A 129 -0.01 1.15 15.76
N VAL A 130 -0.85 0.32 16.37
CA VAL A 130 -1.71 0.72 17.49
C VAL A 130 -1.49 -0.20 18.66
N PHE A 131 -1.20 0.39 19.80
CA PHE A 131 -0.99 -0.29 21.07
C PHE A 131 -2.02 0.17 22.09
N GLN A 132 -2.64 -0.79 22.74
CA GLN A 132 -3.40 -0.57 23.96
C GLN A 132 -2.58 -1.06 25.14
N PRO A 133 -2.39 -0.25 26.19
CA PRO A 133 -1.70 -0.71 27.40
C PRO A 133 -2.33 -1.97 27.99
N ASP A 134 -1.48 -2.90 28.43
CA ASP A 134 -1.82 -4.19 29.04
C ASP A 134 -2.64 -5.14 28.14
N ALA A 135 -2.93 -4.78 26.88
CA ALA A 135 -3.54 -5.71 25.94
C ALA A 135 -2.52 -6.74 25.43
N PRO A 136 -2.93 -8.01 25.27
CA PRO A 136 -2.07 -9.07 24.76
C PRO A 136 -1.86 -8.97 23.23
N GLU A 137 -2.45 -8.00 22.59
CA GLU A 137 -2.46 -7.81 21.14
C GLU A 137 -2.13 -6.37 20.79
N ALA A 138 -1.54 -6.19 19.61
CA ALA A 138 -1.41 -4.91 18.93
C ALA A 138 -2.05 -5.00 17.54
N PHE A 139 -2.31 -3.84 16.93
CA PHE A 139 -2.77 -3.79 15.56
C PHE A 139 -1.68 -3.17 14.68
N ILE A 140 -1.24 -3.91 13.67
CA ILE A 140 -0.17 -3.50 12.75
C ILE A 140 -0.68 -3.63 11.32
N ASN A 141 -0.74 -2.53 10.58
CA ASN A 141 -1.12 -2.49 9.17
C ASN A 141 -2.42 -3.25 8.81
N GLY A 142 -3.43 -3.16 9.68
CA GLY A 142 -4.71 -3.83 9.43
C GLY A 142 -4.85 -5.22 10.08
N GLU A 143 -3.77 -5.79 10.60
CA GLU A 143 -3.77 -7.11 11.22
C GLU A 143 -3.62 -7.04 12.74
N THR A 144 -4.31 -7.93 13.44
CA THR A 144 -4.11 -8.12 14.88
C THR A 144 -2.93 -9.05 15.09
N VAL A 145 -1.94 -8.60 15.87
CA VAL A 145 -0.71 -9.32 16.16
C VAL A 145 -0.65 -9.60 17.67
N GLU A 146 -0.47 -10.87 18.06
CA GLU A 146 -0.28 -11.27 19.44
C GLU A 146 1.07 -10.76 19.97
N LEU A 147 1.05 -10.15 21.16
CA LEU A 147 2.23 -9.62 21.82
C LEU A 147 2.77 -10.66 22.83
N PRO A 148 4.00 -11.18 22.65
CA PRO A 148 4.64 -12.05 23.65
C PRO A 148 4.77 -11.38 25.01
N VAL A 149 4.92 -10.05 25.03
CA VAL A 149 4.87 -9.20 26.21
C VAL A 149 4.00 -7.99 25.88
N PRO A 150 2.92 -7.74 26.61
CA PRO A 150 2.04 -6.60 26.38
C PRO A 150 2.77 -5.26 26.46
N ALA A 151 2.29 -4.28 25.70
CA ALA A 151 2.68 -2.89 25.91
C ALA A 151 2.24 -2.43 27.30
N ARG A 152 3.08 -1.67 28.01
CA ARG A 152 2.81 -1.32 29.42
C ARG A 152 3.15 0.13 29.74
N HIS A 153 2.32 0.77 30.53
CA HIS A 153 2.69 2.01 31.18
C HIS A 153 3.70 1.78 32.32
N ARG A 154 4.80 2.54 32.29
CA ARG A 154 5.80 2.59 33.33
C ARG A 154 6.31 4.02 33.49
N ASP A 155 6.27 4.58 34.68
CA ASP A 155 6.76 5.92 34.98
C ASP A 155 6.18 7.01 34.05
N GLY A 156 4.88 6.86 33.68
CA GLY A 156 4.16 7.81 32.82
C GLY A 156 4.44 7.67 31.31
N GLN A 157 5.17 6.63 30.90
CA GLN A 157 5.47 6.36 29.49
C GLN A 157 4.95 4.97 29.09
N LEU A 158 4.48 4.85 27.83
CA LEU A 158 4.15 3.54 27.28
C LEU A 158 5.41 2.85 26.77
N TYR A 159 5.67 1.65 27.27
CA TYR A 159 6.72 0.76 26.80
C TYR A 159 6.13 -0.23 25.79
N ILE A 160 6.76 -0.34 24.62
CA ILE A 160 6.31 -1.20 23.51
C ILE A 160 7.40 -2.20 23.11
N PRO A 161 7.03 -3.36 22.52
CA PRO A 161 7.99 -4.34 22.03
C PRO A 161 8.81 -3.77 20.85
N VAL A 162 10.12 -3.58 21.07
CA VAL A 162 11.03 -2.94 20.10
C VAL A 162 11.07 -3.69 18.78
N ARG A 163 11.23 -5.02 18.81
CA ARG A 163 11.36 -5.84 17.60
C ARG A 163 10.16 -5.70 16.67
N LEU A 164 8.96 -5.83 17.23
CA LEU A 164 7.72 -5.76 16.45
C LEU A 164 7.61 -4.45 15.68
N VAL A 165 7.82 -3.33 16.36
CA VAL A 165 7.73 -2.00 15.74
C VAL A 165 8.84 -1.78 14.73
N ALA A 166 10.07 -2.14 15.06
CA ALA A 166 11.20 -1.93 14.18
C ALA A 166 11.09 -2.76 12.90
N GLU A 167 10.69 -4.04 12.99
CA GLU A 167 10.47 -4.90 11.82
C GLU A 167 9.33 -4.38 10.95
N ALA A 168 8.23 -3.93 11.55
CA ALA A 168 7.10 -3.32 10.86
C ALA A 168 7.48 -1.97 10.19
N ALA A 169 8.38 -1.21 10.83
CA ALA A 169 8.91 0.05 10.28
C ALA A 169 10.02 -0.15 9.23
N GLY A 170 10.35 -1.39 8.87
CA GLY A 170 11.31 -1.71 7.82
C GLY A 170 12.76 -1.86 8.30
N TYR A 171 13.00 -2.22 9.56
CA TYR A 171 14.35 -2.44 10.10
C TYR A 171 14.63 -3.93 10.37
N ASN A 172 15.87 -4.34 10.19
CA ASN A 172 16.40 -5.57 10.72
C ASN A 172 16.80 -5.37 12.18
N VAL A 173 16.47 -6.34 13.04
CA VAL A 173 16.73 -6.26 14.49
C VAL A 173 17.77 -7.27 14.92
N GLY A 174 18.93 -6.77 15.34
CA GLY A 174 20.01 -7.55 15.95
C GLY A 174 20.02 -7.41 17.47
N TRP A 175 20.63 -8.38 18.17
CA TRP A 175 20.89 -8.35 19.61
C TRP A 175 22.32 -8.82 19.88
N ASP A 176 23.08 -7.99 20.57
CA ASP A 176 24.39 -8.33 21.13
C ASP A 176 24.25 -8.52 22.65
N ALA A 177 24.45 -9.76 23.11
CA ALA A 177 24.27 -10.12 24.51
C ALA A 177 25.41 -9.59 25.41
N ASP A 178 26.63 -9.46 24.87
CA ASP A 178 27.80 -9.03 25.63
C ASP A 178 27.73 -7.53 25.95
N SER A 179 27.39 -6.72 24.94
CA SER A 179 27.19 -5.27 25.08
C SER A 179 25.76 -4.89 25.51
N ARG A 180 24.82 -5.84 25.53
CA ARG A 180 23.37 -5.62 25.76
C ARG A 180 22.80 -4.56 24.82
N THR A 181 23.14 -4.67 23.56
CA THR A 181 22.77 -3.70 22.55
C THR A 181 21.79 -4.30 21.54
N VAL A 182 20.66 -3.62 21.33
CA VAL A 182 19.76 -3.84 20.20
C VAL A 182 20.23 -2.98 19.04
N THR A 183 20.46 -3.56 17.87
CA THR A 183 20.76 -2.82 16.65
C THR A 183 19.57 -2.88 15.70
N LEU A 184 19.12 -1.73 15.28
CA LEU A 184 18.09 -1.55 14.26
C LEU A 184 18.79 -0.99 13.00
N VAL A 185 18.81 -1.80 11.94
CA VAL A 185 19.43 -1.41 10.67
C VAL A 185 18.34 -1.35 9.61
N ARG A 186 18.15 -0.17 9.01
CA ARG A 186 17.14 0.02 7.98
C ARG A 186 17.36 -0.96 6.82
N ARG A 187 16.32 -1.68 6.43
CA ARG A 187 16.34 -2.51 5.23
C ARG A 187 16.40 -1.61 4.00
N THR A 188 17.11 -2.05 2.98
CA THR A 188 17.06 -1.43 1.67
C THR A 188 15.94 -2.08 0.87
N GLY A 189 14.93 -1.29 0.53
CA GLY A 189 13.91 -1.68 -0.44
C GLY A 189 14.23 -1.18 -1.83
N GLY A 190 13.24 -1.12 -2.70
CA GLY A 190 13.38 -0.55 -4.02
C GLY A 190 13.71 0.95 -3.99
N LYS A 191 14.32 1.46 -5.07
CA LYS A 191 14.57 2.91 -5.24
C LYS A 191 13.30 3.66 -5.67
N GLY A 192 12.43 2.97 -6.42
CA GLY A 192 11.18 3.52 -6.90
C GLY A 192 11.33 4.66 -7.90
N PHE A 193 10.20 5.23 -8.25
CA PHE A 193 10.12 6.36 -9.16
C PHE A 193 9.43 7.53 -8.46
N ILE A 194 10.16 8.63 -8.20
CA ILE A 194 9.61 9.84 -7.60
C ILE A 194 10.32 11.07 -8.16
N TRP A 195 9.54 12.06 -8.51
CA TRP A 195 10.02 13.36 -8.99
C TRP A 195 9.39 14.48 -8.16
N GLU A 196 10.16 15.51 -7.92
CA GLU A 196 9.70 16.75 -7.35
C GLU A 196 9.55 17.77 -8.48
N VAL A 197 8.34 18.29 -8.67
CA VAL A 197 8.03 19.32 -9.65
C VAL A 197 7.70 20.61 -8.94
N ARG A 198 8.36 21.70 -9.34
CA ARG A 198 8.21 23.02 -8.74
C ARG A 198 7.80 24.07 -9.74
N SER A 199 6.89 24.94 -9.31
CA SER A 199 6.65 26.26 -9.86
C SER A 199 7.17 27.32 -8.89
N ASP A 200 6.87 28.58 -9.12
CA ASP A 200 7.19 29.68 -8.20
C ASP A 200 6.36 29.63 -6.91
N THR A 201 5.19 28.99 -6.93
CA THR A 201 4.19 29.02 -5.86
C THR A 201 3.83 27.65 -5.30
N ALA A 202 4.14 26.54 -6.00
CA ALA A 202 3.71 25.20 -5.63
C ALA A 202 4.81 24.16 -5.75
N THR A 203 4.66 23.08 -4.97
CA THR A 203 5.48 21.87 -5.06
C THR A 203 4.57 20.65 -5.19
N VAL A 204 4.81 19.84 -6.21
CA VAL A 204 4.14 18.57 -6.45
C VAL A 204 5.17 17.46 -6.49
N TYR A 205 4.96 16.41 -5.72
CA TYR A 205 5.71 15.16 -5.83
C TYR A 205 4.94 14.18 -6.69
N LEU A 206 5.54 13.70 -7.77
CA LEU A 206 4.98 12.67 -8.64
C LEU A 206 5.56 11.31 -8.27
N VAL A 207 4.74 10.38 -7.83
CA VAL A 207 5.11 9.02 -7.45
C VAL A 207 4.65 8.07 -8.53
N GLY A 208 5.61 7.40 -9.19
CA GLY A 208 5.34 6.32 -10.14
C GLY A 208 5.04 5.03 -9.39
N SER A 209 3.77 4.63 -9.37
CA SER A 209 3.29 3.48 -8.63
C SER A 209 3.26 2.18 -9.45
N ILE A 210 3.10 1.07 -8.74
CA ILE A 210 2.74 -0.24 -9.30
C ILE A 210 1.55 -0.75 -8.51
N HIS A 211 0.46 -1.07 -9.22
CA HIS A 211 -0.80 -1.51 -8.62
C HIS A 211 -0.70 -2.90 -7.99
N MET A 212 0.16 -3.76 -8.53
CA MET A 212 0.40 -5.12 -8.02
C MET A 212 1.89 -5.29 -7.75
N ALA A 213 2.25 -5.64 -6.52
CA ALA A 213 3.62 -5.63 -6.05
C ALA A 213 3.93 -6.82 -5.14
N ASP A 214 5.18 -6.96 -4.78
CA ASP A 214 5.68 -7.93 -3.81
C ASP A 214 6.61 -7.28 -2.76
N GLU A 215 7.13 -8.09 -1.85
CA GLU A 215 7.95 -7.61 -0.73
C GLU A 215 9.25 -6.90 -1.11
N ARG A 216 9.76 -7.08 -2.35
CA ARG A 216 11.03 -6.47 -2.82
C ARG A 216 10.97 -4.94 -2.87
N LEU A 217 9.77 -4.38 -2.98
CA LEU A 217 9.58 -2.93 -3.00
C LEU A 217 9.76 -2.29 -1.63
N TYR A 218 9.67 -3.07 -0.54
CA TYR A 218 9.56 -2.57 0.82
C TYR A 218 10.80 -2.79 1.70
N PRO A 219 11.10 -1.86 2.63
CA PRO A 219 10.39 -0.59 2.86
C PRO A 219 10.55 0.38 1.69
N LEU A 220 9.59 1.27 1.50
CA LEU A 220 9.72 2.33 0.50
C LEU A 220 10.95 3.21 0.79
N PRO A 221 11.58 3.81 -0.25
CA PRO A 221 12.75 4.65 -0.05
C PRO A 221 12.43 5.91 0.76
N PRO A 222 13.44 6.49 1.45
CA PRO A 222 13.24 7.69 2.27
C PRO A 222 12.60 8.86 1.52
N SER A 223 12.89 9.04 0.23
CA SER A 223 12.29 10.10 -0.58
C SER A 223 10.75 10.03 -0.67
N PHE A 224 10.18 8.82 -0.63
CA PHE A 224 8.72 8.63 -0.59
C PHE A 224 8.14 9.05 0.77
N GLU A 225 8.83 8.70 1.86
CA GLU A 225 8.45 9.09 3.22
C GLU A 225 8.55 10.61 3.39
N GLU A 226 9.64 11.23 2.93
CA GLU A 226 9.85 12.67 2.96
C GLU A 226 8.75 13.42 2.20
N ALA A 227 8.41 12.95 1.00
CA ALA A 227 7.33 13.53 0.19
C ALA A 227 5.98 13.40 0.91
N PHE A 228 5.68 12.20 1.45
CA PHE A 228 4.44 11.96 2.19
C PHE A 228 4.35 12.79 3.46
N ASP A 229 5.46 12.95 4.21
CA ASP A 229 5.49 13.77 5.42
C ASP A 229 5.27 15.26 5.13
N ALA A 230 5.79 15.75 4.01
CA ALA A 230 5.58 17.12 3.54
C ALA A 230 4.17 17.34 2.96
N ALA A 231 3.45 16.28 2.59
CA ALA A 231 2.18 16.39 1.91
C ALA A 231 1.08 17.01 2.78
N GLU A 232 0.34 17.94 2.20
CA GLU A 232 -0.89 18.54 2.70
C GLU A 232 -2.12 17.99 1.98
N ALA A 233 -1.94 17.42 0.76
CA ALA A 233 -2.98 16.73 -0.01
C ALA A 233 -2.35 15.58 -0.82
N ILE A 234 -3.14 14.54 -1.10
CA ILE A 234 -2.74 13.40 -1.92
C ILE A 234 -3.68 13.29 -3.13
N GLY A 235 -3.07 13.24 -4.32
CA GLY A 235 -3.77 12.92 -5.55
C GLY A 235 -3.56 11.46 -5.93
N PHE A 236 -4.61 10.79 -6.38
CA PHE A 236 -4.52 9.47 -6.98
C PHE A 236 -5.00 9.52 -8.43
N GLU A 237 -4.57 8.55 -9.21
CA GLU A 237 -5.14 8.31 -10.54
C GLU A 237 -6.66 8.13 -10.41
N VAL A 238 -7.09 7.19 -9.54
CA VAL A 238 -8.47 7.03 -9.07
C VAL A 238 -8.46 6.87 -7.56
N ASP A 239 -9.39 7.51 -6.87
CA ASP A 239 -9.56 7.29 -5.42
C ASP A 239 -10.12 5.89 -5.15
N LEU A 240 -9.26 4.99 -4.67
CA LEU A 240 -9.64 3.61 -4.38
C LEU A 240 -10.77 3.49 -3.35
N ARG A 241 -11.00 4.51 -2.49
CA ARG A 241 -12.14 4.51 -1.56
C ARG A 241 -13.46 4.58 -2.31
N ASN A 242 -13.50 5.34 -3.42
CA ASN A 242 -14.66 5.41 -4.31
C ASN A 242 -14.83 4.11 -5.09
N ALA A 243 -13.73 3.56 -5.62
CA ALA A 243 -13.74 2.30 -6.36
C ALA A 243 -14.21 1.11 -5.51
N LEU A 244 -13.86 1.10 -4.22
CA LEU A 244 -14.22 0.05 -3.25
C LEU A 244 -15.52 0.34 -2.47
N SER A 245 -16.20 1.46 -2.74
CA SER A 245 -17.52 1.72 -2.19
C SER A 245 -18.57 0.77 -2.78
N PRO A 246 -19.72 0.56 -2.11
CA PRO A 246 -20.80 -0.24 -2.69
C PRO A 246 -21.23 0.23 -4.07
N GLU A 247 -21.25 1.55 -4.29
CA GLU A 247 -21.60 2.19 -5.56
C GLU A 247 -20.52 1.93 -6.62
N GLY A 248 -19.25 2.07 -6.27
CA GLY A 248 -18.10 1.80 -7.16
C GLY A 248 -18.04 0.34 -7.59
N LEU A 249 -18.28 -0.58 -6.66
CA LEU A 249 -18.35 -2.02 -6.97
C LEU A 249 -19.52 -2.35 -7.88
N GLN A 250 -20.70 -1.78 -7.61
CA GLN A 250 -21.85 -1.97 -8.48
C GLN A 250 -21.56 -1.45 -9.90
N LEU A 251 -20.95 -0.27 -10.01
CA LEU A 251 -20.53 0.30 -11.29
C LEU A 251 -19.56 -0.64 -12.03
N SER A 252 -18.53 -1.13 -11.33
CA SER A 252 -17.54 -2.05 -11.89
C SER A 252 -18.18 -3.36 -12.35
N MET A 253 -19.09 -3.93 -11.54
CA MET A 253 -19.82 -5.16 -11.91
C MET A 253 -20.70 -4.96 -13.15
N GLN A 254 -21.33 -3.81 -13.30
CA GLN A 254 -22.14 -3.49 -14.48
C GLN A 254 -21.27 -3.26 -15.72
N ALA A 255 -20.14 -2.57 -15.57
CA ALA A 255 -19.25 -2.24 -16.67
C ALA A 255 -18.63 -3.47 -17.34
N VAL A 256 -18.34 -4.53 -16.60
CA VAL A 256 -17.70 -5.75 -17.12
C VAL A 256 -18.66 -6.66 -17.87
N GLN A 257 -19.98 -6.46 -17.74
CA GLN A 257 -20.99 -7.38 -18.26
C GLN A 257 -21.46 -7.04 -19.67
N LEU A 258 -21.70 -8.08 -20.47
CA LEU A 258 -22.48 -7.97 -21.70
C LEU A 258 -23.97 -7.85 -21.33
N THR A 259 -24.63 -6.80 -21.83
CA THR A 259 -26.03 -6.49 -21.49
C THR A 259 -26.98 -6.56 -22.69
N ASP A 260 -26.46 -6.88 -23.87
CA ASP A 260 -27.18 -6.92 -25.15
C ASP A 260 -27.79 -8.31 -25.49
N GLY A 261 -27.60 -9.28 -24.58
CA GLY A 261 -28.08 -10.66 -24.75
C GLY A 261 -27.11 -11.56 -25.52
N THR A 262 -25.94 -11.05 -25.87
CA THR A 262 -24.84 -11.83 -26.46
C THR A 262 -23.98 -12.47 -25.36
N THR A 263 -23.06 -13.34 -25.78
CA THR A 263 -22.07 -13.99 -24.89
C THR A 263 -20.67 -13.65 -25.37
N LEU A 264 -19.65 -13.84 -24.53
CA LEU A 264 -18.25 -13.62 -24.89
C LEU A 264 -17.87 -14.33 -26.20
N ARG A 265 -18.45 -15.50 -26.44
CA ARG A 265 -18.25 -16.29 -27.68
C ARG A 265 -18.65 -15.54 -28.95
N ASP A 266 -19.61 -14.62 -28.85
CA ASP A 266 -20.10 -13.84 -30.00
C ASP A 266 -19.19 -12.66 -30.33
N HIS A 267 -18.24 -12.34 -29.43
CA HIS A 267 -17.34 -11.18 -29.51
C HIS A 267 -15.88 -11.54 -29.83
N VAL A 268 -15.56 -12.84 -29.89
CA VAL A 268 -14.19 -13.31 -30.19
C VAL A 268 -14.22 -14.43 -31.22
N SER A 269 -13.08 -14.72 -31.82
CA SER A 269 -12.98 -15.85 -32.78
C SER A 269 -13.22 -17.19 -32.09
N ALA A 270 -13.62 -18.17 -32.88
CA ALA A 270 -13.82 -19.54 -32.37
C ALA A 270 -12.53 -20.13 -31.78
N GLU A 271 -11.37 -19.76 -32.34
CA GLU A 271 -10.06 -20.19 -31.85
C GLU A 271 -9.75 -19.58 -30.49
N THR A 272 -9.94 -18.27 -30.32
CA THR A 272 -9.76 -17.57 -29.03
C THR A 272 -10.68 -18.15 -27.95
N TYR A 273 -11.96 -18.39 -28.31
CA TYR A 273 -12.92 -18.99 -27.36
C TYR A 273 -12.53 -20.41 -26.96
N GLN A 274 -12.00 -21.23 -27.86
CA GLN A 274 -11.51 -22.56 -27.55
C GLN A 274 -10.32 -22.49 -26.56
N LEU A 275 -9.33 -21.64 -26.83
CA LEU A 275 -8.19 -21.45 -25.92
C LEU A 275 -8.64 -20.97 -24.53
N LEU A 276 -9.64 -20.11 -24.47
CA LEU A 276 -10.22 -19.65 -23.21
C LEU A 276 -10.85 -20.82 -22.42
N THR A 277 -11.66 -21.67 -23.08
CA THR A 277 -12.30 -22.80 -22.41
C THR A 277 -11.28 -23.84 -21.91
N GLU A 278 -10.23 -24.09 -22.69
CA GLU A 278 -9.09 -24.92 -22.25
C GLU A 278 -8.42 -24.34 -21.01
N ARG A 279 -8.15 -23.02 -20.99
CA ARG A 279 -7.54 -22.35 -19.84
C ARG A 279 -8.44 -22.35 -18.61
N LEU A 280 -9.74 -22.11 -18.77
CA LEU A 280 -10.71 -22.19 -17.67
C LEU A 280 -10.76 -23.60 -17.05
N ALA A 281 -10.72 -24.65 -17.88
CA ALA A 281 -10.67 -26.03 -17.40
C ALA A 281 -9.40 -26.33 -16.60
N GLU A 282 -8.22 -25.83 -17.02
CA GLU A 282 -6.96 -25.91 -16.26
C GLU A 282 -7.07 -25.24 -14.90
N LEU A 283 -7.74 -24.09 -14.83
CA LEU A 283 -7.98 -23.33 -13.60
C LEU A 283 -9.12 -23.92 -12.75
N GLY A 284 -9.80 -24.98 -13.21
CA GLY A 284 -10.90 -25.64 -12.49
C GLY A 284 -12.25 -24.91 -12.61
N PHE A 285 -12.40 -23.98 -13.54
CA PHE A 285 -13.67 -23.29 -13.81
C PHE A 285 -14.50 -24.00 -14.87
N PRO A 286 -15.84 -23.83 -14.87
CA PRO A 286 -16.70 -24.23 -15.99
C PRO A 286 -16.29 -23.52 -17.29
N GLU A 287 -16.45 -24.20 -18.43
CA GLU A 287 -16.10 -23.66 -19.75
C GLU A 287 -16.81 -22.32 -20.07
N ASN A 288 -17.98 -22.09 -19.52
CA ASN A 288 -18.78 -20.88 -19.72
C ASN A 288 -18.72 -19.88 -18.56
N ALA A 289 -17.75 -20.01 -17.66
CA ALA A 289 -17.65 -19.17 -16.45
C ALA A 289 -17.56 -17.67 -16.75
N LEU A 290 -16.98 -17.30 -17.88
CA LEU A 290 -16.79 -15.89 -18.30
C LEU A 290 -17.72 -15.44 -19.43
N ASP A 291 -18.71 -16.26 -19.85
CA ASP A 291 -19.58 -15.98 -21.00
C ASP A 291 -20.37 -14.66 -20.90
N SER A 292 -20.68 -14.23 -19.69
CA SER A 292 -21.39 -12.96 -19.47
C SER A 292 -20.48 -11.72 -19.47
N LEU A 293 -19.16 -11.90 -19.59
CA LEU A 293 -18.20 -10.80 -19.52
C LEU A 293 -17.82 -10.30 -20.92
N LYS A 294 -17.50 -9.00 -20.98
CA LYS A 294 -16.85 -8.39 -22.14
C LYS A 294 -15.44 -9.00 -22.34
N PRO A 295 -14.88 -9.06 -23.57
CA PRO A 295 -13.57 -9.66 -23.80
C PRO A 295 -12.45 -9.03 -22.97
N TRP A 296 -12.42 -7.69 -22.82
CA TRP A 296 -11.43 -7.01 -21.99
C TRP A 296 -11.53 -7.40 -20.50
N ALA A 297 -12.75 -7.64 -20.01
CA ALA A 297 -12.96 -8.03 -18.61
C ALA A 297 -12.50 -9.48 -18.36
N ALA A 298 -12.75 -10.38 -19.30
CA ALA A 298 -12.22 -11.75 -19.26
C ALA A 298 -10.68 -11.75 -19.29
N ALA A 299 -10.06 -10.93 -20.13
CA ALA A 299 -8.60 -10.77 -20.18
C ALA A 299 -8.02 -10.34 -18.82
N ARG A 300 -8.62 -9.33 -18.19
CA ARG A 300 -8.19 -8.85 -16.85
C ARG A 300 -8.37 -9.89 -15.75
N PHE A 301 -9.46 -10.66 -15.80
CA PHE A 301 -9.68 -11.75 -14.87
C PHE A 301 -8.54 -12.78 -14.94
N LEU A 302 -8.19 -13.24 -16.14
CA LEU A 302 -7.11 -14.22 -16.35
C LEU A 302 -5.74 -13.67 -15.94
N ALA A 303 -5.43 -12.43 -16.30
CA ALA A 303 -4.19 -11.79 -15.93
C ALA A 303 -4.04 -11.68 -14.39
N ASN A 304 -5.10 -11.27 -13.69
CA ASN A 304 -5.10 -11.19 -12.22
C ASN A 304 -4.94 -12.56 -11.57
N ALA A 305 -5.61 -13.60 -12.11
CA ALA A 305 -5.47 -14.96 -11.60
C ALA A 305 -4.03 -15.47 -11.74
N ALA A 306 -3.39 -15.23 -12.89
CA ALA A 306 -2.00 -15.63 -13.11
C ALA A 306 -1.02 -14.91 -12.16
N MET A 307 -1.25 -13.63 -11.86
CA MET A 307 -0.42 -12.87 -10.91
C MET A 307 -0.59 -13.35 -9.47
N ALA A 308 -1.82 -13.68 -9.07
CA ALA A 308 -2.10 -14.20 -7.74
C ALA A 308 -1.40 -15.54 -7.47
N ASP A 309 -1.31 -16.41 -8.47
CA ASP A 309 -0.63 -17.71 -8.37
C ASP A 309 0.86 -17.61 -8.01
N ILE A 310 1.50 -16.48 -8.34
CA ILE A 310 2.92 -16.23 -8.02
C ILE A 310 3.12 -15.27 -6.83
N GLY A 311 2.05 -14.96 -6.09
CA GLY A 311 2.11 -14.13 -4.88
C GLY A 311 2.18 -12.63 -5.13
N ILE A 312 1.95 -12.16 -6.35
CA ILE A 312 1.85 -10.73 -6.68
C ILE A 312 0.40 -10.30 -6.51
N VAL A 313 0.15 -9.40 -5.58
CA VAL A 313 -1.22 -9.00 -5.21
C VAL A 313 -1.39 -7.49 -5.12
N ALA A 314 -2.58 -7.01 -5.44
CA ALA A 314 -2.93 -5.58 -5.38
C ALA A 314 -2.86 -5.01 -3.94
N ALA A 315 -3.05 -5.83 -2.91
CA ALA A 315 -2.92 -5.41 -1.51
C ALA A 315 -1.50 -4.90 -1.16
N GLN A 316 -0.50 -5.23 -1.96
CA GLN A 316 0.89 -4.77 -1.81
C GLN A 316 1.25 -3.65 -2.80
N GLY A 317 0.29 -3.13 -3.55
CA GLY A 317 0.50 -2.00 -4.44
C GLY A 317 0.85 -0.71 -3.70
N ILE A 318 1.61 0.16 -4.37
CA ILE A 318 2.07 1.45 -3.81
C ILE A 318 0.89 2.34 -3.42
N GLU A 319 -0.18 2.35 -4.22
CA GLU A 319 -1.40 3.11 -3.94
C GLU A 319 -2.02 2.74 -2.60
N MET A 320 -2.01 1.44 -2.26
CA MET A 320 -2.55 0.97 -0.98
C MET A 320 -1.76 1.48 0.21
N VAL A 321 -0.43 1.57 0.07
CA VAL A 321 0.44 2.12 1.12
C VAL A 321 0.15 3.60 1.36
N PHE A 322 0.01 4.38 0.27
CA PHE A 322 -0.37 5.79 0.38
C PHE A 322 -1.79 5.96 0.92
N LEU A 323 -2.73 5.13 0.49
CA LEU A 323 -4.11 5.17 0.98
C LEU A 323 -4.19 4.91 2.49
N MET A 324 -3.46 3.90 3.01
CA MET A 324 -3.37 3.66 4.45
C MET A 324 -2.79 4.88 5.20
N GLY A 325 -1.76 5.51 4.65
CA GLY A 325 -1.18 6.72 5.21
C GLY A 325 -2.15 7.91 5.21
N VAL A 326 -2.91 8.09 4.14
CA VAL A 326 -3.98 9.10 4.02
C VAL A 326 -5.06 8.90 5.08
N GLU A 327 -5.56 7.67 5.24
CA GLU A 327 -6.57 7.37 6.25
C GLU A 327 -6.05 7.61 7.68
N ALA A 328 -4.79 7.25 7.94
CA ALA A 328 -4.17 7.48 9.24
C ALA A 328 -3.98 8.97 9.55
N ARG A 329 -3.52 9.77 8.57
CA ARG A 329 -3.29 11.22 8.72
C ARG A 329 -4.52 12.08 8.41
N GLN A 330 -5.58 11.50 7.86
CA GLN A 330 -6.79 12.20 7.39
C GLN A 330 -6.46 13.33 6.40
N LEU A 331 -5.56 13.08 5.47
CA LEU A 331 -5.20 14.04 4.45
C LEU A 331 -6.33 14.24 3.45
N PRO A 332 -6.52 15.44 2.91
CA PRO A 332 -7.37 15.68 1.76
C PRO A 332 -6.93 14.82 0.58
N VAL A 333 -7.89 14.25 -0.14
CA VAL A 333 -7.65 13.44 -1.33
C VAL A 333 -8.41 14.01 -2.52
N PHE A 334 -7.76 13.98 -3.67
CA PHE A 334 -8.37 14.27 -4.96
C PHE A 334 -7.98 13.19 -6.00
N GLU A 335 -8.76 13.10 -7.08
CA GLU A 335 -8.49 12.15 -8.16
C GLU A 335 -8.23 12.85 -9.50
N LEU A 336 -7.30 12.29 -10.27
CA LEU A 336 -6.99 12.78 -11.62
C LEU A 336 -7.97 12.22 -12.65
N GLU A 337 -8.48 11.03 -12.44
CA GLU A 337 -9.47 10.36 -13.26
C GLU A 337 -10.59 9.80 -12.39
N SER A 338 -11.77 9.57 -12.96
CA SER A 338 -12.84 8.88 -12.23
C SER A 338 -12.83 7.38 -12.54
N LEU A 339 -13.36 6.58 -11.61
CA LEU A 339 -13.59 5.15 -11.84
C LEU A 339 -14.44 4.90 -13.12
N ALA A 340 -15.50 5.71 -13.31
CA ALA A 340 -16.34 5.60 -14.49
C ALA A 340 -15.55 5.80 -15.78
N PHE A 341 -14.69 6.83 -15.83
CA PHE A 341 -13.82 7.08 -16.98
C PHE A 341 -12.90 5.88 -17.27
N GLN A 342 -12.25 5.31 -16.25
CA GLN A 342 -11.34 4.17 -16.45
C GLN A 342 -12.08 2.91 -16.93
N LEU A 343 -13.31 2.67 -16.47
CA LEU A 343 -14.12 1.54 -16.95
C LEU A 343 -14.58 1.75 -18.39
N GLU A 344 -15.02 2.97 -18.75
CA GLU A 344 -15.41 3.32 -20.12
C GLU A 344 -14.23 3.26 -21.10
N LEU A 345 -13.00 3.47 -20.64
CA LEU A 345 -11.80 3.43 -21.44
C LEU A 345 -11.61 2.07 -22.13
N PHE A 346 -11.88 0.97 -21.41
CA PHE A 346 -11.78 -0.38 -21.98
C PHE A 346 -12.87 -0.67 -23.03
N ASP A 347 -14.03 -0.03 -22.90
CA ASP A 347 -15.10 -0.12 -23.92
C ASP A 347 -14.77 0.64 -25.21
N ARG A 348 -13.79 1.57 -25.18
CA ARG A 348 -13.29 2.29 -26.35
C ARG A 348 -12.32 1.47 -27.20
N PHE A 349 -11.83 0.33 -26.69
CA PHE A 349 -10.97 -0.57 -27.46
C PHE A 349 -11.73 -1.16 -28.63
N SER A 350 -11.07 -1.22 -29.78
CA SER A 350 -11.61 -1.97 -30.92
C SER A 350 -11.85 -3.44 -30.56
N PRO A 351 -12.78 -4.13 -31.21
CA PRO A 351 -12.97 -5.57 -31.03
C PRO A 351 -11.66 -6.35 -31.21
N GLU A 352 -10.84 -5.95 -32.17
CA GLU A 352 -9.55 -6.56 -32.47
C GLU A 352 -8.56 -6.38 -31.31
N LEU A 353 -8.52 -5.21 -30.68
CA LEU A 353 -7.66 -4.96 -29.52
C LEU A 353 -8.16 -5.77 -28.32
N GLN A 354 -9.46 -5.79 -28.06
CA GLN A 354 -10.02 -6.57 -26.94
C GLN A 354 -9.74 -8.06 -27.07
N GLU A 355 -9.88 -8.65 -28.27
CA GLU A 355 -9.57 -10.06 -28.53
C GLU A 355 -8.07 -10.33 -28.37
N ARG A 356 -7.21 -9.44 -28.87
CA ARG A 356 -5.75 -9.54 -28.71
C ARG A 356 -5.35 -9.53 -27.24
N GLN A 357 -5.90 -8.63 -26.41
CA GLN A 357 -5.68 -8.57 -24.98
C GLN A 357 -6.09 -9.89 -24.29
N LEU A 358 -7.20 -10.48 -24.72
CA LEU A 358 -7.63 -11.79 -24.22
C LEU A 358 -6.63 -12.88 -24.61
N LEU A 359 -6.20 -12.94 -25.86
CA LEU A 359 -5.19 -13.89 -26.31
C LEU A 359 -3.85 -13.77 -25.55
N GLU A 360 -3.40 -12.55 -25.29
CA GLU A 360 -2.19 -12.27 -24.51
C GLU A 360 -2.34 -12.78 -23.07
N SER A 361 -3.51 -12.59 -22.45
CA SER A 361 -3.78 -13.08 -21.09
C SER A 361 -3.85 -14.60 -20.98
N LEU A 362 -4.15 -15.30 -22.06
CA LEU A 362 -4.08 -16.76 -22.16
C LEU A 362 -2.64 -17.29 -22.24
N GLN A 363 -1.67 -16.43 -22.62
CA GLN A 363 -0.25 -16.73 -22.66
C GLN A 363 0.45 -16.18 -21.39
N ALA A 364 0.00 -16.64 -20.23
CA ALA A 364 0.37 -16.08 -18.93
C ALA A 364 1.89 -15.91 -18.72
N ASP A 365 2.72 -16.81 -19.22
CA ASP A 365 4.19 -16.78 -19.01
C ASP A 365 4.84 -15.47 -19.49
N LYS A 366 4.43 -14.98 -20.67
CA LYS A 366 4.96 -13.71 -21.22
C LYS A 366 4.57 -12.50 -20.36
N GLY A 367 3.33 -12.44 -19.91
CA GLY A 367 2.86 -11.34 -19.06
C GLY A 367 3.58 -11.30 -17.72
N LEU A 368 3.85 -12.47 -17.14
CA LEU A 368 4.60 -12.60 -15.88
C LEU A 368 6.07 -12.20 -16.04
N GLU A 369 6.73 -12.57 -17.13
CA GLU A 369 8.11 -12.12 -17.42
C GLU A 369 8.19 -10.58 -17.57
N GLN A 370 7.25 -9.97 -18.27
CA GLN A 370 7.19 -8.52 -18.44
C GLN A 370 6.94 -7.81 -17.09
N LEU A 371 6.04 -8.34 -16.28
CA LEU A 371 5.78 -7.80 -14.94
C LEU A 371 7.01 -7.95 -14.03
N ALA A 372 7.69 -9.09 -14.05
CA ALA A 372 8.92 -9.30 -13.28
C ALA A 372 10.01 -8.29 -13.68
N ALA A 373 10.23 -8.08 -14.99
CA ALA A 373 11.17 -7.07 -15.48
C ALA A 373 10.78 -5.65 -15.06
N PHE A 374 9.48 -5.34 -15.02
CA PHE A 374 8.98 -4.04 -14.58
C PHE A 374 9.17 -3.83 -13.07
N LEU A 375 8.93 -4.86 -12.25
CA LEU A 375 9.22 -4.84 -10.82
C LEU A 375 10.72 -4.66 -10.56
N ASP A 376 11.58 -5.36 -11.31
CA ASP A 376 13.04 -5.22 -11.22
C ASP A 376 13.48 -3.78 -11.56
N ALA A 377 12.90 -3.18 -12.60
CA ALA A 377 13.17 -1.79 -12.97
C ALA A 377 12.70 -0.81 -11.87
N TRP A 378 11.54 -1.06 -11.25
CA TRP A 378 11.05 -0.25 -10.15
C TRP A 378 11.98 -0.36 -8.93
N VAL A 379 12.40 -1.57 -8.58
CA VAL A 379 13.38 -1.80 -7.50
C VAL A 379 14.71 -1.11 -7.78
N ALA A 380 15.18 -1.14 -9.03
CA ALA A 380 16.40 -0.46 -9.45
C ALA A 380 16.27 1.06 -9.59
N GLY A 381 15.04 1.59 -9.75
CA GLY A 381 14.79 2.97 -10.13
C GLY A 381 15.31 3.27 -11.54
N ASP A 382 15.10 2.35 -12.49
CA ASP A 382 15.62 2.43 -13.85
C ASP A 382 14.72 3.27 -14.76
N ASP A 383 14.95 4.58 -14.76
CA ASP A 383 14.20 5.55 -15.57
C ASP A 383 14.30 5.26 -17.07
N ALA A 384 15.44 4.73 -17.53
CA ALA A 384 15.64 4.42 -18.95
C ALA A 384 14.77 3.25 -19.41
N MET A 385 14.71 2.18 -18.61
CA MET A 385 13.84 1.03 -18.88
C MET A 385 12.36 1.45 -18.84
N LEU A 386 11.96 2.30 -17.89
CA LEU A 386 10.59 2.80 -17.79
C LEU A 386 10.20 3.60 -19.05
N ALA A 387 11.04 4.53 -19.48
CA ALA A 387 10.81 5.31 -20.70
C ALA A 387 10.75 4.41 -21.93
N GLN A 388 11.73 3.50 -22.09
CA GLN A 388 11.75 2.54 -23.19
C GLN A 388 10.48 1.68 -23.25
N ARG A 389 9.97 1.23 -22.09
CA ARG A 389 8.76 0.40 -22.05
C ARG A 389 7.51 1.20 -22.43
N ALA A 390 7.42 2.46 -21.99
CA ALA A 390 6.32 3.35 -22.37
C ALA A 390 6.33 3.61 -23.88
N ASP A 391 7.48 3.92 -24.46
CA ASP A 391 7.61 4.21 -25.90
C ASP A 391 7.45 2.94 -26.76
N ALA A 392 7.93 1.77 -26.31
CA ALA A 392 7.76 0.50 -27.02
C ALA A 392 6.29 0.11 -27.16
N SER A 393 5.43 0.46 -26.21
CA SER A 393 4.01 0.19 -26.31
C SER A 393 3.33 0.90 -27.50
N LYS A 394 3.90 2.04 -27.94
CA LYS A 394 3.44 2.77 -29.14
C LYS A 394 3.74 1.99 -30.45
N GLU A 395 4.91 1.36 -30.51
CA GLU A 395 5.31 0.55 -31.67
C GLU A 395 4.58 -0.80 -31.70
N GLU A 396 4.31 -1.37 -30.52
CA GLU A 396 3.61 -2.66 -30.36
C GLU A 396 2.13 -2.53 -30.71
N ASP A 397 1.47 -1.45 -30.23
CA ASP A 397 0.05 -1.20 -30.40
C ASP A 397 -0.28 0.29 -30.25
N GLU A 398 -0.43 0.99 -31.38
CA GLU A 398 -0.72 2.43 -31.41
C GLU A 398 -2.08 2.76 -30.75
N GLU A 399 -3.11 1.92 -30.92
CA GLU A 399 -4.42 2.13 -30.33
C GLU A 399 -4.35 2.01 -28.79
N TYR A 400 -3.71 0.96 -28.30
CA TYR A 400 -3.50 0.76 -26.87
C TYR A 400 -2.70 1.92 -26.26
N TYR A 401 -1.56 2.29 -26.87
CA TYR A 401 -0.73 3.40 -26.41
C TYR A 401 -1.51 4.70 -26.33
N ARG A 402 -2.23 5.03 -27.38
CA ARG A 402 -3.02 6.27 -27.45
C ARG A 402 -4.07 6.34 -26.35
N LEU A 403 -4.84 5.26 -26.15
CA LEU A 403 -5.92 5.22 -25.17
C LEU A 403 -5.42 5.05 -23.73
N MET A 404 -4.44 4.17 -23.51
CA MET A 404 -4.01 3.82 -22.15
C MET A 404 -2.94 4.75 -21.60
N LEU A 405 -2.16 5.42 -22.45
CA LEU A 405 -1.07 6.30 -22.02
C LEU A 405 -1.25 7.72 -22.53
N ALA A 406 -1.12 8.00 -23.84
CA ALA A 406 -0.96 9.35 -24.36
C ALA A 406 -2.14 10.28 -23.99
N GLU A 407 -3.39 9.93 -24.34
CA GLU A 407 -4.56 10.76 -24.05
C GLU A 407 -4.73 11.02 -22.55
N ARG A 408 -4.48 10.02 -21.72
CA ARG A 408 -4.58 10.10 -20.26
C ARG A 408 -3.45 10.96 -19.68
N ASN A 409 -2.22 10.78 -20.14
CA ASN A 409 -1.06 11.56 -19.68
C ASN A 409 -1.26 13.04 -19.92
N HIS A 410 -1.73 13.41 -21.12
CA HIS A 410 -2.05 14.81 -21.45
C HIS A 410 -3.13 15.38 -20.51
N ALA A 411 -4.21 14.64 -20.26
CA ALA A 411 -5.29 15.07 -19.38
C ALA A 411 -4.83 15.18 -17.91
N MET A 412 -4.03 14.23 -17.43
CA MET A 412 -3.46 14.27 -16.07
C MET A 412 -2.46 15.42 -15.93
N ALA A 413 -1.58 15.62 -16.92
CA ALA A 413 -0.63 16.74 -16.91
C ALA A 413 -1.34 18.10 -16.88
N GLU A 414 -2.48 18.26 -17.59
CA GLU A 414 -3.30 19.48 -17.53
C GLU A 414 -3.80 19.77 -16.11
N LYS A 415 -4.29 18.75 -15.39
CA LYS A 415 -4.72 18.90 -14.00
C LYS A 415 -3.55 19.21 -13.06
N ILE A 416 -2.38 18.60 -13.29
CA ILE A 416 -1.18 18.88 -12.50
C ILE A 416 -0.69 20.31 -12.73
N ARG A 417 -0.73 20.81 -13.99
CA ARG A 417 -0.43 22.24 -14.30
C ARG A 417 -1.36 23.16 -13.52
N ALA A 418 -2.65 22.88 -13.48
CA ALA A 418 -3.60 23.70 -12.73
C ALA A 418 -3.27 23.78 -11.24
N ILE A 419 -2.68 22.73 -10.66
CA ILE A 419 -2.18 22.74 -9.27
C ILE A 419 -0.90 23.60 -9.17
N LEU A 420 0.04 23.42 -10.10
CA LEU A 420 1.32 24.11 -10.11
C LEU A 420 1.18 25.63 -10.36
N ASP A 421 0.19 26.05 -11.15
CA ASP A 421 -0.06 27.43 -11.54
C ASP A 421 -1.01 28.18 -10.58
N ALA A 422 -1.55 27.51 -9.56
CA ALA A 422 -2.39 28.16 -8.57
C ALA A 422 -1.59 29.13 -7.70
N ASP A 423 -2.18 30.28 -7.34
CA ASP A 423 -1.53 31.32 -6.51
C ASP A 423 -1.14 30.79 -5.12
N GLU A 424 -1.97 29.92 -4.55
CA GLU A 424 -1.72 29.18 -3.33
C GLU A 424 -2.11 27.72 -3.55
N SER A 425 -1.15 26.82 -3.44
CA SER A 425 -1.39 25.39 -3.59
C SER A 425 -0.74 24.62 -2.44
N PRO A 426 -1.46 23.66 -1.84
CA PRO A 426 -0.87 22.78 -0.85
C PRO A 426 0.26 21.95 -1.49
N VAL A 427 1.27 21.59 -0.70
CA VAL A 427 2.24 20.58 -1.11
C VAL A 427 1.49 19.27 -1.38
N SER A 428 1.51 18.81 -2.62
CA SER A 428 0.74 17.66 -3.04
C SER A 428 1.64 16.50 -3.44
N VAL A 429 1.27 15.28 -3.04
CA VAL A 429 1.83 14.05 -3.61
C VAL A 429 0.81 13.45 -4.55
N ILE A 430 1.21 13.15 -5.78
CA ILE A 430 0.35 12.55 -6.80
C ILE A 430 0.88 11.16 -7.13
N VAL A 431 0.06 10.15 -6.87
CA VAL A 431 0.38 8.73 -7.05
C VAL A 431 -0.33 8.22 -8.29
N VAL A 432 0.43 7.94 -9.33
CA VAL A 432 -0.06 7.49 -10.65
C VAL A 432 0.85 6.38 -11.16
N GLY A 433 0.30 5.43 -11.92
CA GLY A 433 1.05 4.30 -12.46
C GLY A 433 2.35 4.73 -13.15
N ALA A 434 3.46 4.04 -12.84
CA ALA A 434 4.80 4.45 -13.26
C ALA A 434 4.94 4.59 -14.78
N LEU A 435 4.21 3.82 -15.58
CA LEU A 435 4.23 3.93 -17.05
C LEU A 435 3.68 5.25 -17.58
N HIS A 436 2.97 6.03 -16.76
CA HIS A 436 2.50 7.36 -17.10
C HIS A 436 3.58 8.45 -16.97
N MET A 437 4.71 8.13 -16.31
CA MET A 437 5.69 9.16 -15.90
C MET A 437 6.64 9.58 -17.02
N LEU A 438 7.22 8.63 -17.73
CA LEU A 438 8.30 8.85 -18.69
C LEU A 438 7.89 8.40 -20.11
N GLY A 439 8.78 8.63 -21.09
CA GLY A 439 8.51 8.43 -22.50
C GLY A 439 8.11 9.72 -23.21
N GLU A 440 7.79 9.66 -24.50
CA GLU A 440 7.50 10.84 -25.35
C GLU A 440 6.33 11.67 -24.81
N ASP A 441 5.25 11.01 -24.39
CA ASP A 441 4.04 11.61 -23.83
C ASP A 441 3.93 11.42 -22.31
N GLY A 442 5.05 11.13 -21.62
CA GLY A 442 5.06 10.94 -20.17
C GLY A 442 4.77 12.24 -19.41
N ILE A 443 4.09 12.16 -18.27
CA ILE A 443 3.70 13.33 -17.45
C ILE A 443 4.92 14.17 -17.08
N VAL A 444 6.01 13.54 -16.61
CA VAL A 444 7.27 14.22 -16.30
C VAL A 444 7.81 14.96 -17.52
N THR A 445 7.88 14.26 -18.66
CA THR A 445 8.36 14.81 -19.93
C THR A 445 7.49 15.99 -20.40
N LEU A 446 6.18 15.92 -20.23
CA LEU A 446 5.26 17.00 -20.58
C LEU A 446 5.48 18.23 -19.72
N LEU A 447 5.63 18.05 -18.41
CA LEU A 447 5.86 19.15 -17.46
C LEU A 447 7.24 19.80 -17.67
N GLU A 448 8.29 19.02 -18.00
CA GLU A 448 9.59 19.56 -18.39
C GLU A 448 9.51 20.42 -19.65
N LYS A 449 8.78 19.96 -20.69
CA LYS A 449 8.54 20.72 -21.93
C LYS A 449 7.80 22.02 -21.69
N ASP A 450 6.94 22.07 -20.67
CA ASP A 450 6.21 23.28 -20.26
C ASP A 450 7.07 24.26 -19.43
N GLY A 451 8.28 23.85 -19.05
CA GLY A 451 9.27 24.71 -18.36
C GLY A 451 9.25 24.63 -16.85
N TYR A 452 8.51 23.70 -16.25
CA TYR A 452 8.59 23.46 -14.80
C TYR A 452 9.93 22.86 -14.42
N THR A 453 10.39 23.17 -13.19
CA THR A 453 11.59 22.54 -12.63
C THR A 453 11.24 21.13 -12.15
N VAL A 454 11.82 20.11 -12.78
CA VAL A 454 11.62 18.71 -12.42
C VAL A 454 12.92 18.14 -11.88
N ILE A 455 12.86 17.51 -10.71
CA ILE A 455 14.00 16.94 -9.98
C ILE A 455 13.69 15.48 -9.68
N ARG A 456 14.49 14.54 -10.20
CA ARG A 456 14.45 13.12 -9.80
C ARG A 456 14.95 12.97 -8.35
N ARG A 457 14.17 12.31 -7.50
CA ARG A 457 14.46 12.18 -6.06
C ARG A 457 14.88 10.78 -5.68
#